data_492257d92bac446788c31079ebff7eeb
#
_entry.id   492257d92bac446788c31079ebff7eeb
#
_cell.length_a   1.000
_cell.length_b   1.000
_cell.length_c   1.000
_cell.angle_alpha   90.00
_cell.angle_beta   90.00
_cell.angle_gamma   90.00
#
_symmetry.space_group_name_H-M   'P 1'
#
loop_
_entity.id
_entity.type
_entity.pdbx_description
1 polymer ?
#
loop_
_entity_poly.entity_id
_entity_poly.type
_entity_poly.pdbx_seq_one_letter_code
_entity_poly.pdbx_strand_id
1 'polypeptide(L)'
;IAALFQEHIHLVALKKSNINSVKDLKGKRVSLDEPGSGTYVDAKLILESNGLSTSDVKAEALKGKAATDALRNGKVDAIFVVAGFPTGAIVELASAVDIKLVPIDGAGAKALTSKYGFFSQSPIPSGTYEGVDEVNTVAVGAQWFTSAKEDNELIYQITKALWNKESRK
;
A
#
# COMPACT_ATOMS: atom_id res chain seq x y z
N ILE A 1 -16.08 12.82 -7.43
CA ILE A 1 -16.59 13.72 -6.40
C ILE A 1 -15.42 14.37 -5.66
N ALA A 2 -14.45 13.60 -5.17
CA ALA A 2 -13.31 14.13 -4.43
C ALA A 2 -12.08 13.22 -4.51
N ALA A 3 -10.89 13.84 -4.43
CA ALA A 3 -9.68 13.18 -3.96
C ALA A 3 -9.64 13.37 -2.43
N LEU A 4 -9.53 12.28 -1.69
CA LEU A 4 -9.70 12.30 -0.24
C LEU A 4 -8.35 12.39 0.49
N PHE A 5 -7.54 11.35 0.40
CA PHE A 5 -6.24 11.24 1.07
C PHE A 5 -5.29 10.34 0.27
N GLN A 6 -4.05 10.28 0.68
CA GLN A 6 -3.09 9.36 0.10
C GLN A 6 -3.12 8.01 0.80
N GLU A 7 -3.16 6.94 0.02
CA GLU A 7 -2.97 5.57 0.47
C GLU A 7 -1.55 5.15 0.15
N HIS A 8 -0.78 4.87 1.20
CA HIS A 8 0.63 4.51 1.06
C HIS A 8 0.78 3.01 0.82
N ILE A 9 1.76 2.67 0.00
CA ILE A 9 2.09 1.27 -0.23
C ILE A 9 3.01 0.81 0.89
N HIS A 10 2.50 -0.09 1.72
CA HIS A 10 3.28 -0.74 2.76
C HIS A 10 3.79 -2.07 2.21
N LEU A 11 5.09 -2.20 2.00
CA LEU A 11 5.74 -3.49 1.79
C LEU A 11 6.29 -3.94 3.14
N VAL A 12 5.62 -4.89 3.77
CA VAL A 12 5.91 -5.33 5.15
C VAL A 12 6.62 -6.66 5.14
N ALA A 13 7.69 -6.77 5.92
CA ALA A 13 8.42 -8.01 6.17
C ALA A 13 8.79 -8.12 7.64
N LEU A 14 9.11 -9.32 8.12
CA LEU A 14 9.66 -9.49 9.46
C LEU A 14 11.04 -8.82 9.55
N LYS A 15 11.35 -8.17 10.69
CA LYS A 15 12.62 -7.45 10.89
C LYS A 15 13.84 -8.34 10.67
N LYS A 16 13.75 -9.61 11.07
CA LYS A 16 14.80 -10.63 10.88
C LYS A 16 14.95 -11.16 9.45
N SER A 17 14.08 -10.77 8.49
CA SER A 17 14.18 -11.21 7.11
C SER A 17 15.32 -10.50 6.37
N ASN A 18 15.85 -11.13 5.32
CA ASN A 18 16.85 -10.53 4.43
C ASN A 18 16.23 -9.73 3.28
N ILE A 19 14.99 -9.23 3.46
CA ILE A 19 14.29 -8.42 2.46
C ILE A 19 14.50 -6.96 2.82
N ASN A 20 15.34 -6.24 2.06
CA ASN A 20 15.68 -4.84 2.31
C ASN A 20 15.32 -3.93 1.12
N SER A 21 14.89 -4.51 0.01
CA SER A 21 14.45 -3.82 -1.21
C SER A 21 13.40 -4.65 -1.94
N VAL A 22 12.70 -4.03 -2.88
CA VAL A 22 11.74 -4.75 -3.76
C VAL A 22 12.44 -5.89 -4.53
N LYS A 23 13.70 -5.72 -4.92
CA LYS A 23 14.45 -6.75 -5.66
C LYS A 23 14.69 -8.03 -4.86
N ASP A 24 14.74 -7.93 -3.53
CA ASP A 24 14.93 -9.08 -2.64
C ASP A 24 13.71 -10.00 -2.56
N LEU A 25 12.59 -9.56 -3.16
CA LEU A 25 11.36 -10.39 -3.26
C LEU A 25 11.50 -11.53 -4.25
N LYS A 26 12.53 -11.55 -5.11
CA LYS A 26 12.73 -12.62 -6.08
C LYS A 26 12.81 -13.99 -5.38
N GLY A 27 11.93 -14.91 -5.80
CA GLY A 27 11.81 -16.27 -5.24
C GLY A 27 11.14 -16.34 -3.87
N LYS A 28 10.74 -15.21 -3.26
CA LYS A 28 10.05 -15.16 -1.96
C LYS A 28 8.56 -15.42 -2.10
N ARG A 29 7.93 -15.86 -1.01
CA ARG A 29 6.47 -15.97 -0.87
C ARG A 29 5.94 -14.58 -0.50
N VAL A 30 5.17 -13.98 -1.41
CA VAL A 30 4.73 -12.60 -1.26
C VAL A 30 3.22 -12.53 -1.43
N SER A 31 2.51 -12.00 -0.43
CA SER A 31 1.12 -11.67 -0.61
C SER A 31 0.99 -10.38 -1.41
N LEU A 32 0.36 -10.49 -2.58
CA LEU A 32 0.08 -9.38 -3.49
C LEU A 32 -1.37 -8.89 -3.37
N ASP A 33 -2.16 -9.44 -2.43
CA ASP A 33 -3.61 -9.32 -2.36
C ASP A 33 -4.33 -10.16 -3.45
N GLU A 34 -5.66 -10.05 -3.52
CA GLU A 34 -6.47 -10.81 -4.46
C GLU A 34 -6.36 -10.25 -5.88
N PRO A 35 -6.28 -11.10 -6.92
CA PRO A 35 -6.33 -10.66 -8.30
C PRO A 35 -7.54 -9.77 -8.57
N GLY A 36 -7.30 -8.60 -9.19
CA GLY A 36 -8.32 -7.59 -9.46
C GLY A 36 -8.48 -6.53 -8.36
N SER A 37 -7.83 -6.67 -7.21
CA SER A 37 -7.76 -5.59 -6.22
C SER A 37 -6.80 -4.47 -6.64
N GLY A 38 -7.01 -3.26 -6.11
CA GLY A 38 -6.07 -2.14 -6.31
C GLY A 38 -4.67 -2.48 -5.81
N THR A 39 -4.57 -3.08 -4.62
CA THR A 39 -3.29 -3.53 -4.04
C THR A 39 -2.54 -4.48 -4.97
N TYR A 40 -3.23 -5.45 -5.59
CA TYR A 40 -2.60 -6.37 -6.55
C TYR A 40 -2.04 -5.65 -7.77
N VAL A 41 -2.79 -4.67 -8.31
CA VAL A 41 -2.35 -3.87 -9.45
C VAL A 41 -1.11 -3.06 -9.07
N ASP A 42 -1.15 -2.37 -7.94
CA ASP A 42 -0.04 -1.56 -7.46
C ASP A 42 1.21 -2.40 -7.17
N ALA A 43 1.06 -3.53 -6.49
CA ALA A 43 2.15 -4.47 -6.23
C ALA A 43 2.80 -4.98 -7.53
N LYS A 44 1.99 -5.33 -8.53
CA LYS A 44 2.48 -5.74 -9.85
C LYS A 44 3.30 -4.63 -10.52
N LEU A 45 2.79 -3.40 -10.55
CA LEU A 45 3.49 -2.27 -11.17
C LEU A 45 4.81 -1.93 -10.43
N ILE A 46 4.83 -2.08 -9.11
CA ILE A 46 6.04 -1.90 -8.29
C ILE A 46 7.07 -2.99 -8.59
N LEU A 47 6.68 -4.24 -8.69
CA LEU A 47 7.57 -5.33 -9.10
C LEU A 47 8.16 -5.03 -10.48
N GLU A 48 7.33 -4.70 -11.48
CA GLU A 48 7.75 -4.40 -12.85
C GLU A 48 8.74 -3.22 -12.91
N SER A 49 8.49 -2.14 -12.16
CA SER A 49 9.37 -0.98 -12.13
C SER A 49 10.74 -1.26 -11.48
N ASN A 50 10.85 -2.36 -10.73
CA ASN A 50 12.08 -2.85 -10.12
C ASN A 50 12.71 -4.03 -10.88
N GLY A 51 12.21 -4.33 -12.10
CA GLY A 51 12.74 -5.39 -12.96
C GLY A 51 12.32 -6.80 -12.57
N LEU A 52 11.24 -6.93 -11.82
CA LEU A 52 10.61 -8.20 -11.46
C LEU A 52 9.23 -8.31 -12.13
N SER A 53 8.72 -9.52 -12.19
CA SER A 53 7.34 -9.82 -12.56
C SER A 53 6.65 -10.61 -11.45
N THR A 54 5.34 -10.80 -11.54
CA THR A 54 4.62 -11.65 -10.59
C THR A 54 5.06 -13.12 -10.64
N SER A 55 5.67 -13.57 -11.74
CA SER A 55 6.25 -14.91 -11.87
C SER A 55 7.63 -15.06 -11.21
N ASP A 56 8.31 -13.94 -10.88
CA ASP A 56 9.58 -13.96 -10.14
C ASP A 56 9.39 -14.14 -8.63
N VAL A 57 8.16 -14.05 -8.13
CA VAL A 57 7.79 -14.29 -6.74
C VAL A 57 6.84 -15.48 -6.63
N LYS A 58 6.74 -16.09 -5.46
CA LYS A 58 5.68 -17.04 -5.13
C LYS A 58 4.49 -16.25 -4.63
N ALA A 59 3.63 -15.82 -5.57
CA ALA A 59 2.52 -14.93 -5.29
C ALA A 59 1.42 -15.66 -4.51
N GLU A 60 0.98 -15.04 -3.42
CA GLU A 60 -0.13 -15.49 -2.58
C GLU A 60 -1.27 -14.46 -2.64
N ALA A 61 -2.51 -14.96 -2.78
CA ALA A 61 -3.71 -14.12 -2.87
C ALA A 61 -4.37 -13.96 -1.50
N LEU A 62 -3.67 -13.30 -0.57
CA LEU A 62 -4.17 -13.05 0.79
C LEU A 62 -4.35 -11.56 1.01
N LYS A 63 -5.42 -11.16 1.72
CA LYS A 63 -5.69 -9.76 2.07
C LYS A 63 -5.96 -9.56 3.56
N GLY A 64 -5.81 -8.32 4.02
CA GLY A 64 -6.17 -7.89 5.37
C GLY A 64 -5.54 -8.80 6.45
N LYS A 65 -6.36 -9.26 7.38
CA LYS A 65 -5.91 -10.10 8.51
C LYS A 65 -5.28 -11.43 8.06
N ALA A 66 -5.75 -12.03 6.98
CA ALA A 66 -5.18 -13.28 6.47
C ALA A 66 -3.72 -13.10 6.02
N ALA A 67 -3.40 -11.97 5.39
CA ALA A 67 -2.03 -11.64 4.97
C ALA A 67 -1.11 -11.38 6.18
N THR A 68 -1.56 -10.58 7.15
CA THR A 68 -0.77 -10.29 8.36
C THR A 68 -0.56 -11.53 9.23
N ASP A 69 -1.58 -12.38 9.39
CA ASP A 69 -1.45 -13.65 10.09
C ASP A 69 -0.48 -14.62 9.37
N ALA A 70 -0.51 -14.65 8.03
CA ALA A 70 0.41 -15.46 7.24
C ALA A 70 1.86 -14.98 7.40
N LEU A 71 2.10 -13.66 7.42
CA LEU A 71 3.43 -13.10 7.66
C LEU A 71 3.91 -13.42 9.08
N ARG A 72 3.07 -13.18 10.10
CA ARG A 72 3.37 -13.49 11.50
C ARG A 72 3.76 -14.95 11.70
N ASN A 73 3.05 -15.86 11.05
CA ASN A 73 3.26 -17.30 11.15
C ASN A 73 4.34 -17.84 10.18
N GLY A 74 5.03 -16.97 9.43
CA GLY A 74 6.08 -17.35 8.48
C GLY A 74 5.58 -18.15 7.27
N LYS A 75 4.28 -18.06 6.94
CA LYS A 75 3.71 -18.67 5.72
C LYS A 75 4.04 -17.87 4.48
N VAL A 76 4.18 -16.56 4.61
CA VAL A 76 4.72 -15.64 3.59
C VAL A 76 5.92 -14.90 4.14
N ASP A 77 6.75 -14.38 3.24
CA ASP A 77 8.00 -13.68 3.58
C ASP A 77 7.82 -12.15 3.57
N ALA A 78 6.85 -11.67 2.78
CA ALA A 78 6.44 -10.26 2.73
C ALA A 78 4.97 -10.13 2.29
N ILE A 79 4.37 -8.98 2.61
CA ILE A 79 3.00 -8.62 2.19
C ILE A 79 2.96 -7.21 1.65
N PHE A 80 2.11 -6.96 0.64
CA PHE A 80 1.73 -5.62 0.21
C PHE A 80 0.42 -5.22 0.87
N VAL A 81 0.34 -3.98 1.34
CA VAL A 81 -0.88 -3.36 1.87
C VAL A 81 -0.95 -1.94 1.35
N VAL A 82 -2.06 -1.55 0.74
CA VAL A 82 -2.32 -0.18 0.27
C VAL A 82 -3.38 0.44 1.17
N ALA A 83 -2.98 1.43 1.94
CA ALA A 83 -3.86 2.10 2.91
C ALA A 83 -3.27 3.43 3.36
N GLY A 84 -4.10 4.30 3.95
CA GLY A 84 -3.61 5.39 4.78
C GLY A 84 -2.87 4.86 6.01
N PHE A 85 -1.98 5.65 6.59
CA PHE A 85 -1.29 5.28 7.82
C PHE A 85 -1.72 6.18 9.01
N PRO A 86 -1.72 5.61 10.26
CA PRO A 86 -1.52 4.21 10.59
C PRO A 86 -2.73 3.34 10.18
N THR A 87 -2.46 2.11 9.69
CA THR A 87 -3.53 1.13 9.42
C THR A 87 -3.58 0.06 10.52
N GLY A 88 -4.79 -0.24 11.01
CA GLY A 88 -4.99 -1.13 12.15
C GLY A 88 -4.35 -2.51 12.00
N ALA A 89 -4.40 -3.08 10.80
CA ALA A 89 -3.82 -4.39 10.53
C ALA A 89 -2.29 -4.44 10.74
N ILE A 90 -1.57 -3.36 10.38
CA ILE A 90 -0.12 -3.27 10.57
C ILE A 90 0.20 -2.88 12.02
N VAL A 91 -0.63 -2.04 12.66
CA VAL A 91 -0.48 -1.72 14.11
C VAL A 91 -0.58 -3.00 14.94
N GLU A 92 -1.61 -3.84 14.71
CA GLU A 92 -1.78 -5.13 15.38
C GLU A 92 -0.60 -6.08 15.11
N LEU A 93 -0.11 -6.11 13.89
CA LEU A 93 1.04 -6.95 13.52
C LEU A 93 2.33 -6.48 14.23
N ALA A 94 2.61 -5.16 14.23
CA ALA A 94 3.81 -4.58 14.84
C ALA A 94 3.86 -4.79 16.35
N SER A 95 2.70 -4.75 17.03
CA SER A 95 2.63 -5.05 18.47
C SER A 95 2.81 -6.52 18.80
N ALA A 96 2.65 -7.42 17.83
CA ALA A 96 2.76 -8.86 18.03
C ALA A 96 4.13 -9.43 17.64
N VAL A 97 4.81 -8.86 16.66
CA VAL A 97 6.11 -9.32 16.14
C VAL A 97 6.93 -8.15 15.58
N ASP A 98 8.25 -8.25 15.65
CA ASP A 98 9.15 -7.26 15.06
C ASP A 98 9.03 -7.26 13.53
N ILE A 99 8.54 -6.17 13.00
CA ILE A 99 8.41 -5.92 11.56
C ILE A 99 9.35 -4.82 11.09
N LYS A 100 9.51 -4.74 9.78
CA LYS A 100 10.05 -3.57 9.07
C LYS A 100 9.19 -3.27 7.86
N LEU A 101 9.14 -2.00 7.49
CA LEU A 101 8.69 -1.58 6.17
C LEU A 101 9.90 -1.61 5.22
N VAL A 102 9.73 -2.23 4.08
CA VAL A 102 10.76 -2.31 3.04
C VAL A 102 10.60 -1.11 2.11
N PRO A 103 11.66 -0.33 1.84
CA PRO A 103 11.54 0.86 1.02
C PRO A 103 11.14 0.55 -0.42
N ILE A 104 10.30 1.42 -0.97
CA ILE A 104 9.94 1.46 -2.38
C ILE A 104 10.44 2.81 -2.89
N ASP A 105 11.72 2.88 -3.22
CA ASP A 105 12.41 4.12 -3.54
C ASP A 105 13.38 3.99 -4.73
N GLY A 106 14.29 4.93 -4.86
CA GLY A 106 15.37 4.89 -5.84
C GLY A 106 14.89 4.93 -7.29
N ALA A 107 15.59 4.21 -8.16
CA ALA A 107 15.31 4.21 -9.61
C ALA A 107 13.95 3.58 -9.95
N GLY A 108 13.55 2.53 -9.20
CA GLY A 108 12.25 1.86 -9.39
C GLY A 108 11.08 2.80 -9.11
N ALA A 109 11.10 3.52 -7.98
CA ALA A 109 10.06 4.48 -7.65
C ALA A 109 10.02 5.66 -8.64
N LYS A 110 11.18 6.17 -9.08
CA LYS A 110 11.26 7.22 -10.10
C LYS A 110 10.66 6.76 -11.44
N ALA A 111 10.99 5.55 -11.89
CA ALA A 111 10.42 4.99 -13.11
C ALA A 111 8.90 4.80 -13.00
N LEU A 112 8.42 4.31 -11.85
CA LEU A 112 7.01 4.13 -11.57
C LEU A 112 6.23 5.45 -11.64
N THR A 113 6.67 6.46 -10.89
CA THR A 113 6.00 7.77 -10.83
C THR A 113 6.10 8.56 -12.14
N SER A 114 7.16 8.36 -12.93
CA SER A 114 7.27 8.96 -14.26
C SER A 114 6.34 8.32 -15.29
N LYS A 115 6.10 7.01 -15.16
CA LYS A 115 5.24 6.26 -16.09
C LYS A 115 3.77 6.36 -15.74
N TYR A 116 3.45 6.42 -14.45
CA TYR A 116 2.07 6.38 -13.94
C TYR A 116 1.83 7.58 -13.02
N GLY A 117 1.19 8.62 -13.57
CA GLY A 117 0.96 9.90 -12.87
C GLY A 117 0.03 9.84 -11.65
N PHE A 118 -0.55 8.68 -11.33
CA PHE A 118 -1.34 8.49 -10.13
C PHE A 118 -0.51 8.02 -8.92
N PHE A 119 0.76 7.66 -9.12
CA PHE A 119 1.71 7.44 -8.03
C PHE A 119 2.46 8.71 -7.65
N SER A 120 2.71 8.89 -6.38
CA SER A 120 3.60 9.91 -5.82
C SER A 120 4.59 9.27 -4.85
N GLN A 121 5.79 9.85 -4.69
CA GLN A 121 6.70 9.45 -3.63
C GLN A 121 6.28 10.15 -2.33
N SER A 122 6.16 9.39 -1.25
CA SER A 122 5.76 9.91 0.06
C SER A 122 6.29 9.01 1.17
N PRO A 123 6.97 9.54 2.20
CA PRO A 123 7.46 8.73 3.30
C PRO A 123 6.34 8.35 4.27
N ILE A 124 6.51 7.22 4.94
CA ILE A 124 5.80 6.87 6.16
C ILE A 124 6.72 7.26 7.32
N PRO A 125 6.31 8.19 8.20
CA PRO A 125 7.17 8.71 9.27
C PRO A 125 7.58 7.65 10.30
N SER A 126 8.74 7.84 10.91
CA SER A 126 9.17 7.06 12.08
C SER A 126 8.13 7.16 13.20
N GLY A 127 7.94 6.04 13.92
CA GLY A 127 6.98 5.96 15.02
C GLY A 127 5.51 5.81 14.60
N THR A 128 5.23 5.72 13.28
CA THR A 128 3.88 5.37 12.79
C THR A 128 3.47 3.97 13.26
N TYR A 129 4.42 3.05 13.28
CA TYR A 129 4.27 1.69 13.79
C TYR A 129 5.35 1.39 14.80
N GLU A 130 5.06 0.56 15.81
CA GLU A 130 5.99 0.21 16.88
C GLU A 130 7.27 -0.43 16.32
N GLY A 131 8.43 0.12 16.71
CA GLY A 131 9.74 -0.39 16.31
C GLY A 131 10.11 -0.22 14.83
N VAL A 132 9.34 0.60 14.08
CA VAL A 132 9.54 0.87 12.64
C VAL A 132 10.07 2.30 12.46
N ASP A 133 11.22 2.42 11.77
CA ASP A 133 11.81 3.70 11.37
C ASP A 133 11.07 4.30 10.17
N GLU A 134 11.39 5.58 9.87
CA GLU A 134 10.91 6.23 8.65
C GLU A 134 11.29 5.42 7.41
N VAL A 135 10.35 5.29 6.48
CA VAL A 135 10.59 4.59 5.21
C VAL A 135 10.07 5.39 4.03
N ASN A 136 10.89 5.48 2.99
CA ASN A 136 10.47 6.04 1.71
C ASN A 136 9.64 5.01 0.95
N THR A 137 8.47 5.43 0.50
CA THR A 137 7.57 4.58 -0.29
C THR A 137 6.87 5.41 -1.37
N VAL A 138 5.91 4.82 -2.03
CA VAL A 138 5.01 5.47 -2.97
C VAL A 138 3.58 5.42 -2.45
N ALA A 139 2.77 6.35 -2.90
CA ALA A 139 1.38 6.47 -2.52
C ALA A 139 0.49 6.67 -3.76
N VAL A 140 -0.76 6.28 -3.65
CA VAL A 140 -1.84 6.54 -4.62
C VAL A 140 -2.92 7.39 -3.95
N GLY A 141 -3.69 8.15 -4.74
CA GLY A 141 -4.78 8.94 -4.19
C GLY A 141 -6.05 8.11 -4.02
N ALA A 142 -6.61 8.09 -2.81
CA ALA A 142 -7.97 7.62 -2.59
C ALA A 142 -8.95 8.60 -3.24
N GLN A 143 -9.81 8.10 -4.13
CA GLN A 143 -10.73 8.92 -4.89
C GLN A 143 -12.16 8.41 -4.73
N TRP A 144 -13.08 9.36 -4.58
CA TRP A 144 -14.51 9.07 -4.52
C TRP A 144 -15.14 9.30 -5.89
N PHE A 145 -15.57 8.22 -6.52
CA PHE A 145 -16.27 8.22 -7.81
C PHE A 145 -17.76 7.97 -7.63
N THR A 146 -18.52 8.40 -8.62
CA THR A 146 -19.92 8.03 -8.78
C THR A 146 -20.24 7.81 -10.27
N SER A 147 -21.38 7.22 -10.55
CA SER A 147 -21.90 7.11 -11.91
C SER A 147 -22.24 8.48 -12.48
N ALA A 148 -21.94 8.72 -13.77
CA ALA A 148 -22.38 9.92 -14.48
C ALA A 148 -23.93 9.96 -14.69
N LYS A 149 -24.62 8.88 -14.33
CA LYS A 149 -26.09 8.78 -14.42
C LYS A 149 -26.81 9.17 -13.13
N GLU A 150 -26.04 9.44 -12.06
CA GLU A 150 -26.63 9.88 -10.79
C GLU A 150 -27.23 11.29 -10.92
N ASP A 151 -28.21 11.56 -10.07
CA ASP A 151 -28.88 12.86 -10.04
C ASP A 151 -27.90 13.98 -9.67
N ASN A 152 -27.91 15.06 -10.46
CA ASN A 152 -26.98 16.18 -10.28
C ASN A 152 -27.19 16.89 -8.93
N GLU A 153 -28.43 17.03 -8.47
CA GLU A 153 -28.72 17.68 -7.18
C GLU A 153 -28.21 16.83 -6.02
N LEU A 154 -28.37 15.51 -6.09
CA LEU A 154 -27.81 14.59 -5.09
C LEU A 154 -26.28 14.74 -5.01
N ILE A 155 -25.58 14.74 -6.15
CA ILE A 155 -24.13 14.88 -6.20
C ILE A 155 -23.67 16.25 -5.70
N TYR A 156 -24.42 17.31 -6.03
CA TYR A 156 -24.17 18.65 -5.52
C TYR A 156 -24.28 18.70 -3.98
N GLN A 157 -25.34 18.13 -3.40
CA GLN A 157 -25.54 18.12 -1.96
C GLN A 157 -24.46 17.31 -1.23
N ILE A 158 -24.08 16.15 -1.77
CA ILE A 158 -22.96 15.34 -1.24
C ILE A 158 -21.65 16.13 -1.26
N THR A 159 -21.32 16.75 -2.40
CA THR A 159 -20.09 17.53 -2.56
C THR A 159 -20.08 18.73 -1.61
N LYS A 160 -21.21 19.44 -1.49
CA LYS A 160 -21.39 20.57 -0.57
C LYS A 160 -21.23 20.14 0.90
N ALA A 161 -21.80 19.00 1.27
CA ALA A 161 -21.66 18.46 2.63
C ALA A 161 -20.21 18.07 2.94
N LEU A 162 -19.49 17.44 1.99
CA LEU A 162 -18.11 17.04 2.13
C LEU A 162 -17.16 18.25 2.33
N TRP A 163 -17.42 19.35 1.61
CA TRP A 163 -16.53 20.50 1.57
C TRP A 163 -17.02 21.70 2.42
N ASN A 164 -17.98 21.50 3.33
CA ASN A 164 -18.39 22.55 4.25
C ASN A 164 -17.31 22.83 5.32
N LYS A 165 -17.46 23.95 6.07
CA LYS A 165 -16.47 24.36 7.09
C LYS A 165 -16.34 23.36 8.25
N GLU A 166 -17.41 22.61 8.56
CA GLU A 166 -17.44 21.65 9.68
C GLU A 166 -16.73 20.34 9.30
N SER A 167 -16.86 19.92 8.04
CA SER A 167 -16.25 18.69 7.53
C SER A 167 -14.75 18.82 7.24
N ARG A 168 -14.20 20.05 7.29
CA ARG A 168 -12.78 20.33 7.06
C ARG A 168 -11.94 20.38 8.35
N LYS A 169 -12.55 20.10 9.50
CA LYS A 169 -11.85 19.96 10.78
C LYS A 169 -11.37 18.53 10.98
#